data_b5f970a1abe7af35e944d45210976b2b
#
_entry.id   b5f970a1abe7af35e944d45210976b2b
#
_cell.length_a   1.000
_cell.length_b   1.000
_cell.length_c   1.000
_cell.angle_alpha   90.00
_cell.angle_beta   90.00
_cell.angle_gamma   90.00
#
_symmetry.space_group_name_H-M   'P 1'
#
loop_
_entity.id
_entity.type
_entity.pdbx_description
1 polymer ?
#
loop_
_entity_poly.entity_id
_entity_poly.type
_entity_poly.pdbx_seq_one_letter_code
_entity_poly.pdbx_strand_id
1 'polypeptide(L)'
;MQIPEPLALISHALRYEKSEAVFRTGDPADAVYRVLAGEVHLLRRAPDGADIVIHRARTGDFFAEASLFSPRYHCDAICVRPCRCLRLPAGALRQAIANEPSFAMEWITALSRNLRRQRSAQERLALKGTRARVVHYLVDCGESGCVTLDQPLIRWAEELGVSHEALYRALSAMEKEGVLARDGTTLRLLARSNGI
;
A
#
# COMPACT_ATOMS: atom_id res chain seq x y z
N MET A 1 16.11 -0.40 -2.98
CA MET A 1 16.47 0.63 -3.97
C MET A 1 17.34 1.66 -3.29
N GLN A 2 18.56 1.77 -3.74
CA GLN A 2 19.52 2.78 -3.29
C GLN A 2 19.30 4.06 -4.11
N ILE A 3 19.16 5.20 -3.42
CA ILE A 3 18.99 6.49 -4.09
C ILE A 3 20.38 6.98 -4.54
N PRO A 4 20.56 7.36 -5.82
CA PRO A 4 21.83 7.90 -6.31
C PRO A 4 22.31 9.11 -5.53
N GLU A 5 23.63 9.26 -5.35
CA GLU A 5 24.21 10.31 -4.52
C GLU A 5 23.74 11.73 -4.91
N PRO A 6 23.70 12.13 -6.20
CA PRO A 6 23.23 13.46 -6.57
C PRO A 6 21.77 13.72 -6.16
N LEU A 7 20.90 12.69 -6.22
CA LEU A 7 19.52 12.79 -5.78
C LEU A 7 19.42 12.75 -4.25
N ALA A 8 20.25 11.94 -3.59
CA ALA A 8 20.26 11.83 -2.13
C ALA A 8 20.63 13.16 -1.45
N LEU A 9 21.59 13.91 -2.01
CA LEU A 9 22.05 15.19 -1.46
C LEU A 9 20.98 16.28 -1.42
N ILE A 10 20.01 16.24 -2.33
CA ILE A 10 18.92 17.22 -2.43
C ILE A 10 17.58 16.68 -1.94
N SER A 11 17.59 15.46 -1.43
CA SER A 11 16.41 14.83 -0.83
C SER A 11 16.37 15.09 0.67
N HIS A 12 15.20 15.45 1.19
CA HIS A 12 15.06 15.82 2.59
C HIS A 12 14.01 14.96 3.29
N ALA A 13 14.34 14.49 4.49
CA ALA A 13 13.38 13.80 5.36
C ALA A 13 12.53 14.83 6.10
N LEU A 14 11.23 14.82 5.85
CA LEU A 14 10.23 15.70 6.46
C LEU A 14 9.40 14.89 7.45
N ARG A 15 8.96 15.56 8.52
CA ARG A 15 8.06 14.99 9.54
C ARG A 15 6.69 15.60 9.37
N TYR A 16 5.67 14.77 9.58
CA TYR A 16 4.27 15.15 9.51
C TYR A 16 3.54 14.57 10.70
N GLU A 17 2.64 15.34 11.28
CA GLU A 17 1.77 14.88 12.35
C GLU A 17 0.58 14.08 11.79
N LYS A 18 -0.15 13.39 12.70
CA LYS A 18 -1.39 12.72 12.32
C LYS A 18 -2.38 13.74 11.74
N SER A 19 -3.04 13.35 10.63
CA SER A 19 -4.00 14.16 9.87
C SER A 19 -3.39 15.33 9.10
N GLU A 20 -2.08 15.50 9.13
CA GLU A 20 -1.38 16.49 8.32
C GLU A 20 -1.30 16.02 6.86
N ALA A 21 -1.44 16.99 5.94
CA ALA A 21 -1.31 16.75 4.51
C ALA A 21 0.15 16.90 4.08
N VAL A 22 0.64 15.90 3.34
CA VAL A 22 1.94 16.00 2.64
C VAL A 22 1.79 16.89 1.40
N PHE A 23 0.66 16.75 0.70
CA PHE A 23 0.20 17.61 -0.39
C PHE A 23 -1.30 17.46 -0.57
N ARG A 24 -1.90 18.40 -1.32
CA ARG A 24 -3.31 18.42 -1.68
C ARG A 24 -3.51 18.23 -3.18
N THR A 25 -4.70 17.78 -3.55
CA THR A 25 -5.15 17.76 -4.95
C THR A 25 -5.03 19.16 -5.56
N GLY A 26 -4.36 19.23 -6.72
CA GLY A 26 -4.15 20.50 -7.41
C GLY A 26 -2.85 21.23 -7.07
N ASP A 27 -2.16 20.86 -6.00
CA ASP A 27 -0.83 21.39 -5.71
C ASP A 27 0.16 21.03 -6.83
N PRO A 28 1.22 21.82 -7.06
CA PRO A 28 2.28 21.49 -8.02
C PRO A 28 2.91 20.13 -7.68
N ALA A 29 2.99 19.22 -8.68
CA ALA A 29 3.60 17.91 -8.51
C ALA A 29 5.13 18.00 -8.62
N ASP A 30 5.76 18.63 -7.63
CA ASP A 30 7.18 18.96 -7.61
C ASP A 30 8.06 17.89 -6.91
N ALA A 31 7.46 16.86 -6.32
CA ALA A 31 8.17 15.80 -5.63
C ALA A 31 7.45 14.44 -5.70
N VAL A 32 8.23 13.38 -5.54
CA VAL A 32 7.80 12.03 -5.17
C VAL A 32 8.30 11.78 -3.76
N TYR A 33 7.59 10.93 -3.01
CA TYR A 33 7.92 10.69 -1.62
C TYR A 33 8.14 9.21 -1.34
N ARG A 34 8.98 8.91 -0.34
CA ARG A 34 9.14 7.57 0.23
C ARG A 34 8.79 7.62 1.71
N VAL A 35 7.93 6.73 2.18
CA VAL A 35 7.63 6.62 3.62
C VAL A 35 8.83 5.99 4.33
N LEU A 36 9.45 6.71 5.24
CA LEU A 36 10.53 6.22 6.11
C LEU A 36 9.98 5.63 7.41
N ALA A 37 8.87 6.20 7.91
CA ALA A 37 8.13 5.70 9.07
C ALA A 37 6.70 6.24 9.02
N GLY A 38 5.75 5.48 9.53
CA GLY A 38 4.34 5.86 9.55
C GLY A 38 3.52 5.26 8.41
N GLU A 39 2.42 5.92 8.07
CA GLU A 39 1.51 5.51 6.98
C GLU A 39 0.81 6.73 6.40
N VAL A 40 0.78 6.84 5.08
CA VAL A 40 0.14 7.91 4.31
C VAL A 40 -0.98 7.31 3.46
N HIS A 41 -2.17 7.91 3.55
CA HIS A 41 -3.28 7.55 2.66
C HIS A 41 -3.38 8.56 1.52
N LEU A 42 -3.46 8.05 0.29
CA LEU A 42 -3.84 8.85 -0.85
C LEU A 42 -5.36 8.82 -0.96
N LEU A 43 -5.95 10.00 -0.93
CA LEU A 43 -7.40 10.18 -0.86
C LEU A 43 -7.90 10.92 -2.08
N ARG A 44 -9.07 10.50 -2.56
CA ARG A 44 -9.82 11.25 -3.56
C ARG A 44 -11.23 11.49 -3.05
N ARG A 45 -11.72 12.72 -3.15
CA ARG A 45 -13.07 13.06 -2.73
C ARG A 45 -14.10 12.55 -3.74
N ALA A 46 -15.07 11.79 -3.27
CA ALA A 46 -16.21 11.35 -4.04
C ALA A 46 -17.21 12.50 -4.28
N PRO A 47 -18.13 12.38 -5.26
CA PRO A 47 -19.15 13.41 -5.52
C PRO A 47 -20.06 13.71 -4.33
N ASP A 48 -20.29 12.75 -3.44
CA ASP A 48 -21.07 12.88 -2.20
C ASP A 48 -20.27 13.49 -1.04
N GLY A 49 -18.99 13.84 -1.27
CA GLY A 49 -18.07 14.42 -0.31
C GLY A 49 -17.31 13.42 0.55
N ALA A 50 -17.55 12.13 0.42
CA ALA A 50 -16.81 11.10 1.14
C ALA A 50 -15.35 10.97 0.63
N ASP A 51 -14.42 10.68 1.54
CA ASP A 51 -13.04 10.40 1.16
C ASP A 51 -12.88 8.94 0.74
N ILE A 52 -12.42 8.72 -0.49
CA ILE A 52 -12.07 7.39 -1.01
C ILE A 52 -10.57 7.19 -0.88
N VAL A 53 -10.15 6.18 -0.14
CA VAL A 53 -8.73 5.77 -0.07
C VAL A 53 -8.38 5.03 -1.36
N ILE A 54 -7.56 5.65 -2.22
CA ILE A 54 -7.11 5.05 -3.48
C ILE A 54 -5.77 4.32 -3.33
N HIS A 55 -4.97 4.66 -2.30
CA HIS A 55 -3.72 3.99 -2.01
C HIS A 55 -3.32 4.17 -0.53
N ARG A 56 -2.68 3.16 0.05
CA ARG A 56 -2.08 3.20 1.39
C ARG A 56 -0.59 2.97 1.26
N ALA A 57 0.20 4.04 1.43
CA ALA A 57 1.65 3.98 1.42
C ALA A 57 2.17 3.71 2.83
N ARG A 58 2.90 2.62 3.01
CA ARG A 58 3.51 2.19 4.28
C ARG A 58 5.02 2.39 4.25
N THR A 59 5.67 2.17 5.38
CA THR A 59 7.13 2.25 5.48
C THR A 59 7.82 1.44 4.38
N GLY A 60 8.68 2.12 3.62
CA GLY A 60 9.38 1.57 2.46
C GLY A 60 8.73 1.86 1.12
N ASP A 61 7.43 2.16 1.07
CA ASP A 61 6.71 2.45 -0.16
C ASP A 61 7.00 3.86 -0.67
N PHE A 62 6.95 4.00 -2.00
CA PHE A 62 6.88 5.30 -2.66
C PHE A 62 5.41 5.70 -2.85
N PHE A 63 5.16 7.00 -2.89
CA PHE A 63 3.87 7.57 -3.29
C PHE A 63 4.06 8.88 -4.06
N ALA A 64 3.01 9.32 -4.75
CA ALA A 64 3.01 10.40 -5.73
C ALA A 64 3.83 10.10 -7.01
N GLU A 65 4.31 8.87 -7.20
CA GLU A 65 5.03 8.43 -8.40
C GLU A 65 4.17 8.53 -9.66
N ALA A 66 2.87 8.33 -9.53
CA ALA A 66 1.91 8.49 -10.62
C ALA A 66 1.81 9.93 -11.13
N SER A 67 2.23 10.92 -10.32
CA SER A 67 2.25 12.33 -10.70
C SER A 67 3.63 12.83 -11.17
N LEU A 68 4.65 11.95 -11.28
CA LEU A 68 6.02 12.34 -11.64
C LEU A 68 6.12 13.13 -12.97
N PHE A 69 5.22 12.85 -13.90
CA PHE A 69 5.13 13.52 -15.20
C PHE A 69 3.89 14.39 -15.35
N SER A 70 3.16 14.64 -14.26
CA SER A 70 2.00 15.51 -14.23
C SER A 70 2.36 16.88 -13.67
N PRO A 71 1.69 17.99 -14.07
CA PRO A 71 1.94 19.31 -13.52
C PRO A 71 1.41 19.48 -12.09
N ARG A 72 0.41 18.67 -11.71
CA ARG A 72 -0.30 18.76 -10.41
C ARG A 72 -0.60 17.40 -9.84
N TYR A 73 -0.68 17.33 -8.51
CA TYR A 73 -1.19 16.13 -7.82
C TYR A 73 -2.68 15.95 -8.10
N HIS A 74 -3.09 14.69 -8.28
CA HIS A 74 -4.47 14.32 -8.61
C HIS A 74 -5.27 13.74 -7.43
N CYS A 75 -4.68 13.77 -6.23
CA CYS A 75 -5.26 13.29 -4.97
C CYS A 75 -4.61 14.02 -3.80
N ASP A 76 -5.22 13.92 -2.62
CA ASP A 76 -4.62 14.34 -1.36
C ASP A 76 -3.73 13.23 -0.81
N ALA A 77 -2.64 13.59 -0.10
CA ALA A 77 -1.82 12.66 0.67
C ALA A 77 -1.86 13.04 2.14
N ILE A 78 -2.50 12.21 2.98
CA ILE A 78 -2.77 12.50 4.38
C ILE A 78 -2.08 11.48 5.28
N CYS A 79 -1.35 11.93 6.28
CA CYS A 79 -0.75 11.08 7.28
C CYS A 79 -1.80 10.56 8.27
N VAL A 80 -1.99 9.24 8.37
CA VAL A 80 -2.97 8.64 9.30
C VAL A 80 -2.42 8.39 10.70
N ARG A 81 -1.11 8.56 10.85
CA ARG A 81 -0.34 8.55 12.10
C ARG A 81 0.89 9.45 11.89
N PRO A 82 1.67 9.81 12.92
CA PRO A 82 2.90 10.57 12.71
C PRO A 82 3.80 9.89 11.68
N CYS A 83 4.24 10.63 10.68
CA CYS A 83 4.99 10.13 9.54
C CYS A 83 6.35 10.82 9.41
N ARG A 84 7.31 10.07 8.87
CA ARG A 84 8.54 10.61 8.32
C ARG A 84 8.67 10.19 6.87
N CYS A 85 8.71 11.16 5.96
CA CYS A 85 8.77 10.91 4.52
C CYS A 85 10.02 11.55 3.93
N LEU A 86 10.73 10.82 3.05
CA LEU A 86 11.78 11.37 2.23
C LEU A 86 11.16 12.04 1.01
N ARG A 87 11.38 13.34 0.86
CA ARG A 87 10.96 14.12 -0.31
C ARG A 87 12.04 14.05 -1.38
N LEU A 88 11.69 13.58 -2.56
CA LEU A 88 12.53 13.46 -3.74
C LEU A 88 12.06 14.48 -4.78
N PRO A 89 12.83 15.56 -5.07
CA PRO A 89 12.43 16.55 -6.05
C PRO A 89 12.19 15.90 -7.43
N ALA A 90 11.01 16.13 -8.04
CA ALA A 90 10.58 15.44 -9.25
C ALA A 90 11.52 15.67 -10.43
N GLY A 91 12.07 16.88 -10.58
CA GLY A 91 13.05 17.20 -11.63
C GLY A 91 14.31 16.37 -11.50
N ALA A 92 14.89 16.31 -10.32
CA ALA A 92 16.10 15.53 -10.05
C ALA A 92 15.86 14.02 -10.13
N LEU A 93 14.70 13.56 -9.70
CA LEU A 93 14.32 12.15 -9.84
C LEU A 93 14.23 11.76 -11.32
N ARG A 94 13.62 12.59 -12.17
CA ARG A 94 13.59 12.36 -13.62
C ARG A 94 15.00 12.33 -14.22
N GLN A 95 15.90 13.23 -13.80
CA GLN A 95 17.30 13.24 -14.26
C GLN A 95 18.03 11.97 -13.82
N ALA A 96 17.88 11.53 -12.58
CA ALA A 96 18.47 10.29 -12.10
C ALA A 96 17.99 9.06 -12.89
N ILE A 97 16.68 8.98 -13.17
CA ILE A 97 16.10 7.92 -14.03
C ILE A 97 16.67 7.96 -15.45
N ALA A 98 16.87 9.16 -16.02
CA ALA A 98 17.38 9.30 -17.38
C ALA A 98 18.88 8.99 -17.50
N ASN A 99 19.67 9.29 -16.48
CA ASN A 99 21.13 9.25 -16.55
C ASN A 99 21.74 8.00 -15.89
N GLU A 100 20.99 7.26 -15.08
CA GLU A 100 21.49 6.09 -14.35
C GLU A 100 20.66 4.83 -14.66
N PRO A 101 21.09 4.02 -15.65
CA PRO A 101 20.33 2.84 -16.09
C PRO A 101 20.04 1.83 -14.97
N SER A 102 20.98 1.62 -14.03
CA SER A 102 20.77 0.74 -12.89
C SER A 102 19.66 1.23 -11.98
N PHE A 103 19.62 2.53 -11.67
CA PHE A 103 18.57 3.15 -10.88
C PHE A 103 17.23 3.11 -11.61
N ALA A 104 17.23 3.38 -12.93
CA ALA A 104 16.02 3.28 -13.76
C ALA A 104 15.42 1.87 -13.70
N MET A 105 16.23 0.82 -13.78
CA MET A 105 15.76 -0.57 -13.67
C MET A 105 15.21 -0.88 -12.28
N GLU A 106 15.84 -0.41 -11.22
CA GLU A 106 15.29 -0.55 -9.86
C GLU A 106 13.97 0.20 -9.69
N TRP A 107 13.86 1.41 -10.28
CA TRP A 107 12.64 2.21 -10.29
C TRP A 107 11.49 1.51 -11.03
N ILE A 108 11.75 1.01 -12.25
CA ILE A 108 10.78 0.24 -13.03
C ILE A 108 10.35 -1.02 -12.26
N THR A 109 11.29 -1.71 -11.61
CA THR A 109 10.98 -2.89 -10.80
C THR A 109 10.05 -2.52 -9.63
N ALA A 110 10.29 -1.39 -8.95
CA ALA A 110 9.44 -0.91 -7.87
C ALA A 110 8.02 -0.57 -8.37
N LEU A 111 7.91 0.13 -9.51
CA LEU A 111 6.61 0.45 -10.14
C LEU A 111 5.88 -0.81 -10.59
N SER A 112 6.59 -1.79 -11.16
CA SER A 112 6.01 -3.07 -11.58
C SER A 112 5.44 -3.86 -10.40
N ARG A 113 6.14 -3.87 -9.26
CA ARG A 113 5.64 -4.48 -8.02
C ARG A 113 4.41 -3.75 -7.50
N ASN A 114 4.41 -2.42 -7.51
CA ASN A 114 3.26 -1.62 -7.09
C ASN A 114 2.04 -1.89 -7.99
N LEU A 115 2.22 -1.91 -9.31
CA LEU A 115 1.16 -2.24 -10.27
C LEU A 115 0.57 -3.63 -10.02
N ARG A 116 1.42 -4.64 -9.76
CA ARG A 116 0.94 -6.00 -9.42
C ARG A 116 0.10 -5.99 -8.14
N ARG A 117 0.56 -5.32 -7.07
CA ARG A 117 -0.20 -5.20 -5.82
C ARG A 117 -1.57 -4.55 -6.04
N GLN A 118 -1.64 -3.49 -6.85
CA GLN A 118 -2.90 -2.81 -7.16
C GLN A 118 -3.85 -3.71 -7.97
N ARG A 119 -3.35 -4.43 -8.97
CA ARG A 119 -4.16 -5.39 -9.74
C ARG A 119 -4.71 -6.50 -8.85
N SER A 120 -3.88 -7.08 -8.00
CA SER A 120 -4.29 -8.09 -7.04
C SER A 120 -5.35 -7.57 -6.04
N ALA A 121 -5.21 -6.33 -5.55
CA ALA A 121 -6.22 -5.70 -4.71
C ALA A 121 -7.55 -5.51 -5.46
N GLN A 122 -7.51 -5.10 -6.73
CA GLN A 122 -8.69 -4.95 -7.58
C GLN A 122 -9.36 -6.31 -7.85
N GLU A 123 -8.57 -7.34 -8.18
CA GLU A 123 -9.06 -8.71 -8.35
C GLU A 123 -9.77 -9.21 -7.08
N ARG A 124 -9.14 -9.00 -5.92
CA ARG A 124 -9.72 -9.38 -4.63
C ARG A 124 -11.06 -8.72 -4.37
N LEU A 125 -11.19 -7.43 -4.69
CA LEU A 125 -12.47 -6.71 -4.53
C LEU A 125 -13.58 -7.22 -5.47
N ALA A 126 -13.23 -7.80 -6.61
CA ALA A 126 -14.19 -8.43 -7.52
C ALA A 126 -14.70 -9.80 -7.01
N LEU A 127 -13.98 -10.44 -6.07
CA LEU A 127 -14.40 -11.73 -5.51
C LEU A 127 -15.67 -11.59 -4.67
N LYS A 128 -16.59 -12.56 -4.81
CA LYS A 128 -17.82 -12.62 -4.01
C LYS A 128 -17.55 -13.29 -2.66
N GLY A 129 -17.87 -12.58 -1.60
CA GLY A 129 -17.80 -13.09 -0.23
C GLY A 129 -16.45 -12.92 0.47
N THR A 130 -16.52 -12.71 1.77
CA THR A 130 -15.38 -12.41 2.65
C THR A 130 -14.34 -13.53 2.66
N ARG A 131 -14.79 -14.78 2.70
CA ARG A 131 -13.90 -15.96 2.69
C ARG A 131 -12.99 -15.99 1.45
N ALA A 132 -13.56 -15.79 0.27
CA ALA A 132 -12.78 -15.77 -0.97
C ALA A 132 -11.71 -14.67 -0.97
N ARG A 133 -12.06 -13.49 -0.45
CA ARG A 133 -11.11 -12.36 -0.32
C ARG A 133 -10.00 -12.64 0.67
N VAL A 134 -10.31 -13.29 1.80
CA VAL A 134 -9.31 -13.72 2.79
C VAL A 134 -8.35 -14.73 2.17
N VAL A 135 -8.87 -15.79 1.52
CA VAL A 135 -8.03 -16.81 0.87
C VAL A 135 -7.13 -16.18 -0.19
N HIS A 136 -7.69 -15.34 -1.06
CA HIS A 136 -6.93 -14.64 -2.08
C HIS A 136 -5.80 -13.81 -1.47
N TYR A 137 -6.08 -13.04 -0.41
CA TYR A 137 -5.06 -12.24 0.26
C TYR A 137 -3.93 -13.10 0.81
N LEU A 138 -4.26 -14.20 1.49
CA LEU A 138 -3.25 -15.09 2.09
C LEU A 138 -2.39 -15.80 1.03
N VAL A 139 -2.95 -16.13 -0.12
CA VAL A 139 -2.21 -16.74 -1.23
C VAL A 139 -1.32 -15.72 -1.95
N ASP A 140 -1.84 -14.52 -2.20
CA ASP A 140 -1.15 -13.51 -3.00
C ASP A 140 -0.10 -12.72 -2.20
N CYS A 141 -0.41 -12.35 -0.96
CA CYS A 141 0.47 -11.54 -0.12
C CYS A 141 1.33 -12.38 0.83
N GLY A 142 1.02 -13.67 1.00
CA GLY A 142 1.66 -14.56 1.94
C GLY A 142 2.75 -15.43 1.32
N GLU A 143 3.63 -15.92 2.19
CA GLU A 143 4.57 -16.98 1.86
C GLU A 143 3.89 -18.34 2.12
N SER A 144 3.66 -19.13 1.07
CA SER A 144 2.95 -20.42 1.18
C SER A 144 1.59 -20.34 1.90
N GLY A 145 0.83 -19.24 1.65
CA GLY A 145 -0.47 -19.01 2.29
C GLY A 145 -0.39 -18.59 3.76
N CYS A 146 0.76 -18.14 4.24
CA CYS A 146 0.98 -17.64 5.59
C CYS A 146 1.29 -16.14 5.55
N VAL A 147 0.54 -15.35 6.32
CA VAL A 147 0.71 -13.89 6.46
C VAL A 147 0.74 -13.51 7.93
N THR A 148 1.71 -12.67 8.31
CA THR A 148 1.67 -11.95 9.59
C THR A 148 1.18 -10.54 9.32
N LEU A 149 0.02 -10.19 9.89
CA LEU A 149 -0.55 -8.85 9.74
C LEU A 149 0.24 -7.84 10.57
N ASP A 150 0.68 -6.78 9.94
CA ASP A 150 1.32 -5.61 10.57
C ASP A 150 0.31 -4.53 10.99
N GLN A 151 -0.99 -4.85 10.92
CA GLN A 151 -2.10 -3.95 11.18
C GLN A 151 -3.23 -4.64 11.93
N PRO A 152 -4.09 -3.89 12.67
CA PRO A 152 -5.28 -4.44 13.31
C PRO A 152 -6.29 -5.01 12.30
N LEU A 153 -7.07 -6.03 12.72
CA LEU A 153 -8.09 -6.67 11.88
C LEU A 153 -9.11 -5.70 11.28
N ILE A 154 -9.44 -4.62 12.00
CA ILE A 154 -10.36 -3.60 11.49
C ILE A 154 -9.80 -2.92 10.23
N ARG A 155 -8.51 -2.62 10.22
CA ARG A 155 -7.84 -2.03 9.04
C ARG A 155 -7.69 -3.04 7.90
N TRP A 156 -7.48 -4.30 8.24
CA TRP A 156 -7.44 -5.35 7.25
C TRP A 156 -8.83 -5.61 6.63
N ALA A 157 -9.91 -5.52 7.41
CA ALA A 157 -11.27 -5.57 6.88
C ALA A 157 -11.53 -4.47 5.85
N GLU A 158 -11.12 -3.22 6.14
CA GLU A 158 -11.19 -2.10 5.20
C GLU A 158 -10.41 -2.39 3.91
N GLU A 159 -9.20 -2.97 4.02
CA GLU A 159 -8.37 -3.34 2.86
C GLU A 159 -9.00 -4.47 2.01
N LEU A 160 -9.72 -5.38 2.66
CA LEU A 160 -10.49 -6.43 1.99
C LEU A 160 -11.84 -5.94 1.44
N GLY A 161 -12.26 -4.70 1.75
CA GLY A 161 -13.55 -4.14 1.35
C GLY A 161 -14.73 -4.87 1.99
N VAL A 162 -14.60 -5.23 3.29
CA VAL A 162 -15.65 -5.91 4.06
C VAL A 162 -15.82 -5.26 5.43
N SER A 163 -16.97 -5.49 6.10
CA SER A 163 -17.13 -5.04 7.48
C SER A 163 -16.28 -5.88 8.43
N HIS A 164 -15.89 -5.28 9.57
CA HIS A 164 -15.14 -5.99 10.60
C HIS A 164 -15.86 -7.23 11.10
N GLU A 165 -17.19 -7.16 11.28
CA GLU A 165 -18.02 -8.28 11.72
C GLU A 165 -18.05 -9.41 10.69
N ALA A 166 -18.13 -9.06 9.39
CA ALA A 166 -18.09 -10.04 8.30
C ALA A 166 -16.74 -10.76 8.25
N LEU A 167 -15.65 -10.01 8.42
CA LEU A 167 -14.31 -10.59 8.51
C LEU A 167 -14.20 -11.53 9.70
N TYR A 168 -14.63 -11.09 10.90
CA TYR A 168 -14.53 -11.89 12.12
C TYR A 168 -15.31 -13.20 12.01
N ARG A 169 -16.54 -13.15 11.46
CA ARG A 169 -17.35 -14.36 11.22
C ARG A 169 -16.69 -15.30 10.22
N ALA A 170 -16.11 -14.75 9.15
CA ALA A 170 -15.43 -15.56 8.15
C ALA A 170 -14.20 -16.27 8.73
N LEU A 171 -13.35 -15.55 9.46
CA LEU A 171 -12.17 -16.13 10.10
C LEU A 171 -12.55 -17.23 11.10
N SER A 172 -13.53 -16.98 11.98
CA SER A 172 -14.00 -17.98 12.97
C SER A 172 -14.58 -19.22 12.30
N ALA A 173 -15.31 -19.06 11.20
CA ALA A 173 -15.84 -20.19 10.45
C ALA A 173 -14.69 -21.01 9.81
N MET A 174 -13.71 -20.35 9.19
CA MET A 174 -12.57 -21.00 8.56
C MET A 174 -11.67 -21.72 9.58
N GLU A 175 -11.51 -21.17 10.79
CA GLU A 175 -10.80 -21.81 11.89
C GLU A 175 -11.54 -23.08 12.38
N LYS A 176 -12.86 -23.02 12.57
CA LYS A 176 -13.70 -24.18 12.96
C LYS A 176 -13.71 -25.27 11.92
N GLU A 177 -13.65 -24.93 10.64
CA GLU A 177 -13.58 -25.86 9.52
C GLU A 177 -12.17 -26.46 9.30
N GLY A 178 -11.17 -26.02 10.07
CA GLY A 178 -9.79 -26.46 9.91
C GLY A 178 -9.13 -25.99 8.60
N VAL A 179 -9.61 -24.90 7.99
CA VAL A 179 -9.07 -24.33 6.75
C VAL A 179 -8.04 -23.24 7.03
N LEU A 180 -8.14 -22.62 8.20
CA LEU A 180 -7.29 -21.52 8.65
C LEU A 180 -6.78 -21.82 10.06
N ALA A 181 -5.51 -21.57 10.30
CA ALA A 181 -4.95 -21.43 11.65
C ALA A 181 -4.59 -19.97 11.89
N ARG A 182 -4.84 -19.50 13.11
CA ARG A 182 -4.47 -18.16 13.55
C ARG A 182 -3.72 -18.23 14.87
N ASP A 183 -2.57 -17.57 14.90
CA ASP A 183 -1.76 -17.36 16.09
C ASP A 183 -1.43 -15.86 16.20
N GLY A 184 -2.11 -15.17 17.12
CA GLY A 184 -2.02 -13.73 17.25
C GLY A 184 -2.38 -13.00 15.95
N THR A 185 -1.39 -12.35 15.33
CA THR A 185 -1.53 -11.64 14.05
C THR A 185 -1.13 -12.49 12.83
N THR A 186 -0.66 -13.71 13.06
CA THR A 186 -0.27 -14.64 11.98
C THR A 186 -1.45 -15.50 11.57
N LEU A 187 -1.74 -15.50 10.27
CA LEU A 187 -2.79 -16.30 9.64
C LEU A 187 -2.15 -17.26 8.64
N ARG A 188 -2.57 -18.53 8.66
CA ARG A 188 -2.06 -19.56 7.78
C ARG A 188 -3.20 -20.38 7.20
N LEU A 189 -3.22 -20.53 5.88
CA LEU A 189 -4.09 -21.52 5.23
C LEU A 189 -3.57 -22.93 5.51
N LEU A 190 -4.47 -23.79 5.97
CA LEU A 190 -4.18 -25.19 6.17
C LEU A 190 -4.50 -25.92 4.87
N ALA A 191 -3.54 -26.74 4.39
CA ALA A 191 -3.80 -27.64 3.28
C ALA A 191 -4.98 -28.55 3.70
N ARG A 192 -6.03 -28.64 2.88
CA ARG A 192 -6.98 -29.72 3.05
C ARG A 192 -6.19 -31.02 2.93
N SER A 193 -6.11 -31.81 3.98
CA SER A 193 -5.80 -33.21 3.86
C SER A 193 -6.93 -33.82 3.03
N ASN A 194 -6.75 -33.84 1.71
CA ASN A 194 -7.55 -34.70 0.85
C ASN A 194 -7.17 -36.14 1.26
N GLY A 195 -7.94 -36.68 2.21
CA GLY A 195 -8.00 -38.13 2.35
C GLY A 195 -8.44 -38.68 1.00
N ILE A 196 -7.62 -39.56 0.48
CA ILE A 196 -7.87 -40.47 -0.65
C ILE A 196 -9.12 -41.27 -0.34
#